data_493d6d2c24597a637c2d8622022dbdc9
#
_entry.id   493d6d2c24597a637c2d8622022dbdc9
#
_cell.length_a   1.000
_cell.length_b   1.000
_cell.length_c   1.000
_cell.angle_alpha   90.00
_cell.angle_beta   90.00
_cell.angle_gamma   90.00
#
_symmetry.space_group_name_H-M   'P 1'
#
loop_
_entity.id
_entity.type
_entity.pdbx_description
1 polymer ?
#
loop_
_entity_poly.entity_id
_entity_poly.type
_entity_poly.pdbx_seq_one_letter_code
_entity_poly.pdbx_strand_id
1 'polypeptide(L)'
;MSINSFFGALVKCYVGCNTGAPDGQTMHVLECDTGSGEARIVQTVKSVQGTTYLDFDRSGAYLYTYIGETVDGRRRGSIVRFAMDGWRIGGMERLSGLPCETPCHIALSPDGGIIGFAAYTSATAGAVSAAGGEAKCVVHSDDGLGTNRKRQNKAHAHCAFFTPDGSRMGIVDLGTDRINFYDPRSMKPIPEMTIRADPGDGPRHAIWSRDGKFLFVINELGNSVLGFAFDGGRFVRTGKWSTMPDGVPNSTSKAAAIKLTSDGKILMASNRGDDSIAFFEVDSGNGTLVRRNVAKLEGSFPRDFELMPGERFMVVGHKMSNEIQVYRFDREACTLTPVGKPIQCWRPLCFKFMPGPA
;
A
#
# COMPACT_ATOMS: atom_id res chain seq x y z
N MET A 1 33.57 0.55 23.53
CA MET A 1 33.02 0.89 22.19
C MET A 1 33.07 -0.36 21.34
N SER A 2 31.96 -1.06 21.23
CA SER A 2 31.87 -2.30 20.42
C SER A 2 31.55 -1.87 18.99
N ILE A 3 32.49 -2.10 18.08
CA ILE A 3 32.29 -1.99 16.64
C ILE A 3 31.47 -3.24 16.26
N ASN A 4 30.14 -3.15 16.33
CA ASN A 4 29.29 -4.16 15.71
C ASN A 4 29.46 -4.03 14.21
N SER A 5 30.22 -4.96 13.64
CA SER A 5 30.37 -5.21 12.20
C SER A 5 28.97 -5.32 11.59
N PHE A 6 28.61 -4.38 10.70
CA PHE A 6 27.42 -4.42 9.86
C PHE A 6 27.57 -5.55 8.79
N PHE A 7 27.43 -6.79 9.20
CA PHE A 7 27.16 -7.86 8.25
C PHE A 7 25.71 -7.71 7.81
N GLY A 8 25.50 -7.53 6.50
CA GLY A 8 24.18 -7.49 5.92
C GLY A 8 23.43 -8.79 6.21
N ALA A 9 22.16 -8.70 6.55
CA ALA A 9 21.29 -9.86 6.68
C ALA A 9 20.56 -10.11 5.36
N LEU A 10 20.41 -11.38 4.98
CA LEU A 10 19.54 -11.77 3.87
C LEU A 10 18.09 -11.78 4.35
N VAL A 11 17.29 -10.90 3.78
CA VAL A 11 15.85 -10.75 4.08
C VAL A 11 15.01 -11.11 2.87
N LYS A 12 13.74 -11.44 3.10
CA LYS A 12 12.81 -11.79 2.03
C LYS A 12 11.76 -10.72 1.83
N CYS A 13 11.64 -10.27 0.58
CA CYS A 13 10.62 -9.34 0.12
C CYS A 13 9.65 -10.05 -0.82
N TYR A 14 8.37 -9.91 -0.58
CA TYR A 14 7.30 -10.53 -1.37
C TYR A 14 6.68 -9.48 -2.27
N VAL A 15 6.54 -9.84 -3.54
CA VAL A 15 6.11 -8.94 -4.61
C VAL A 15 4.80 -9.45 -5.19
N GLY A 16 3.76 -8.62 -5.11
CA GLY A 16 2.52 -8.82 -5.86
C GLY A 16 2.60 -8.15 -7.22
N CYS A 17 2.20 -8.86 -8.27
CA CYS A 17 2.27 -8.38 -9.64
C CYS A 17 0.88 -8.24 -10.27
N ASN A 18 0.79 -7.47 -11.36
CA ASN A 18 -0.47 -7.35 -12.11
C ASN A 18 -0.83 -8.67 -12.78
N THR A 19 -2.14 -8.88 -12.97
CA THR A 19 -2.65 -9.98 -13.79
C THR A 19 -2.22 -9.85 -15.25
N GLY A 20 -2.19 -10.98 -15.96
CA GLY A 20 -1.91 -11.01 -17.40
C GLY A 20 -0.43 -11.01 -17.74
N ALA A 21 0.44 -11.46 -16.82
CA ALA A 21 1.81 -11.79 -17.20
C ALA A 21 1.81 -12.86 -18.30
N PRO A 22 2.61 -12.70 -19.37
CA PRO A 22 2.61 -13.62 -20.52
C PRO A 22 2.89 -15.08 -20.13
N ASP A 23 3.64 -15.30 -19.05
CA ASP A 23 4.04 -16.61 -18.53
C ASP A 23 3.24 -17.04 -17.28
N GLY A 24 2.18 -16.30 -16.92
CA GLY A 24 1.31 -16.58 -15.78
C GLY A 24 1.92 -16.26 -14.41
N GLN A 25 3.05 -15.57 -14.35
CA GLN A 25 3.71 -15.16 -13.10
C GLN A 25 2.89 -14.06 -12.41
N THR A 26 2.65 -14.21 -11.11
CA THR A 26 1.79 -13.29 -10.36
C THR A 26 2.34 -12.83 -9.03
N MET A 27 3.25 -13.60 -8.44
CA MET A 27 3.99 -13.23 -7.24
C MET A 27 5.44 -13.69 -7.34
N HIS A 28 6.32 -12.94 -6.69
CA HIS A 28 7.74 -13.29 -6.55
C HIS A 28 8.19 -13.16 -5.11
N VAL A 29 9.20 -13.93 -4.72
CA VAL A 29 9.98 -13.71 -3.51
C VAL A 29 11.36 -13.25 -3.93
N LEU A 30 11.75 -12.07 -3.45
CA LEU A 30 13.11 -11.56 -3.58
C LEU A 30 13.92 -11.93 -2.34
N GLU A 31 15.14 -12.34 -2.53
CA GLU A 31 16.16 -12.32 -1.50
C GLU A 31 16.95 -11.03 -1.63
N CYS A 32 17.01 -10.26 -0.55
CA CYS A 32 17.66 -8.95 -0.52
C CYS A 32 18.74 -8.95 0.55
N ASP A 33 19.91 -8.43 0.23
CA ASP A 33 21.01 -8.23 1.18
C ASP A 33 20.95 -6.80 1.74
N THR A 34 20.71 -6.66 3.03
CA THR A 34 20.62 -5.35 3.70
C THR A 34 21.98 -4.66 3.87
N GLY A 35 23.08 -5.34 3.59
CA GLY A 35 24.45 -4.80 3.62
C GLY A 35 24.86 -4.16 2.29
N SER A 36 24.66 -4.87 1.19
CA SER A 36 25.05 -4.45 -0.16
C SER A 36 23.91 -3.80 -0.95
N GLY A 37 22.66 -4.14 -0.64
CA GLY A 37 21.49 -3.77 -1.44
C GLY A 37 21.25 -4.68 -2.64
N GLU A 38 22.06 -5.74 -2.83
CA GLU A 38 21.82 -6.72 -3.88
C GLU A 38 20.48 -7.45 -3.64
N ALA A 39 19.76 -7.71 -4.73
CA ALA A 39 18.49 -8.44 -4.68
C ALA A 39 18.34 -9.38 -5.89
N ARG A 40 17.67 -10.52 -5.68
CA ARG A 40 17.37 -11.49 -6.75
C ARG A 40 16.05 -12.21 -6.48
N ILE A 41 15.37 -12.66 -7.54
CA ILE A 41 14.20 -13.54 -7.41
C ILE A 41 14.66 -14.94 -7.00
N VAL A 42 14.08 -15.47 -5.91
CA VAL A 42 14.37 -16.81 -5.39
C VAL A 42 13.16 -17.75 -5.43
N GLN A 43 11.96 -17.22 -5.61
CA GLN A 43 10.75 -17.99 -5.87
C GLN A 43 9.80 -17.20 -6.77
N THR A 44 9.11 -17.91 -7.67
CA THR A 44 8.03 -17.38 -8.52
C THR A 44 6.80 -18.25 -8.35
N VAL A 45 5.65 -17.63 -8.06
CA VAL A 45 4.35 -18.28 -8.00
C VAL A 45 3.60 -17.98 -9.30
N LYS A 46 3.05 -19.03 -9.92
CA LYS A 46 2.32 -18.96 -11.18
C LYS A 46 0.84 -19.29 -10.96
N SER A 47 0.02 -18.89 -11.91
CA SER A 47 -1.39 -19.32 -12.05
C SER A 47 -2.34 -18.85 -10.94
N VAL A 48 -1.93 -17.88 -10.10
CA VAL A 48 -2.78 -17.24 -9.10
C VAL A 48 -3.12 -15.84 -9.59
N GLN A 49 -4.31 -15.63 -10.15
CA GLN A 49 -4.65 -14.33 -10.75
C GLN A 49 -5.10 -13.31 -9.72
N GLY A 50 -4.59 -12.08 -9.80
CA GLY A 50 -5.11 -10.95 -9.06
C GLY A 50 -4.36 -10.58 -7.78
N THR A 51 -3.26 -11.23 -7.47
CA THR A 51 -2.44 -11.01 -6.26
C THR A 51 -1.69 -9.67 -6.27
N THR A 52 -2.42 -8.56 -6.41
CA THR A 52 -1.81 -7.24 -6.62
C THR A 52 -1.53 -6.49 -5.32
N TYR A 53 -1.98 -7.01 -4.17
CA TYR A 53 -1.65 -6.51 -2.84
C TYR A 53 -1.52 -7.67 -1.85
N LEU A 54 -0.57 -7.56 -0.94
CA LEU A 54 -0.18 -8.61 0.00
C LEU A 54 -0.15 -8.05 1.42
N ASP A 55 -0.43 -8.90 2.40
CA ASP A 55 -0.16 -8.60 3.81
C ASP A 55 0.19 -9.88 4.59
N PHE A 56 0.95 -9.74 5.67
CA PHE A 56 1.35 -10.85 6.54
C PHE A 56 0.61 -10.80 7.88
N ASP A 57 0.38 -11.96 8.48
CA ASP A 57 0.16 -12.00 9.92
C ASP A 57 1.46 -11.62 10.67
N ARG A 58 1.33 -11.26 11.94
CA ARG A 58 2.47 -10.81 12.74
C ARG A 58 3.58 -11.86 12.90
N SER A 59 3.23 -13.13 12.88
CA SER A 59 4.19 -14.23 13.02
C SER A 59 4.94 -14.55 11.73
N GLY A 60 4.46 -14.06 10.58
CA GLY A 60 4.96 -14.45 9.27
C GLY A 60 4.57 -15.87 8.86
N ALA A 61 3.65 -16.54 9.59
CA ALA A 61 3.22 -17.90 9.27
C ALA A 61 2.29 -17.95 8.04
N TYR A 62 1.59 -16.84 7.77
CA TYR A 62 0.66 -16.74 6.65
C TYR A 62 0.85 -15.43 5.86
N LEU A 63 0.85 -15.59 4.53
CA LEU A 63 0.76 -14.50 3.58
C LEU A 63 -0.69 -14.41 3.06
N TYR A 64 -1.33 -13.27 3.26
CA TYR A 64 -2.70 -13.00 2.83
C TYR A 64 -2.70 -12.20 1.54
N THR A 65 -3.66 -12.52 0.67
CA THR A 65 -3.92 -11.79 -0.57
C THR A 65 -5.34 -12.09 -1.06
N TYR A 66 -5.62 -11.72 -2.27
CA TYR A 66 -6.86 -12.04 -2.97
C TYR A 66 -6.55 -12.56 -4.36
N ILE A 67 -7.49 -13.31 -4.90
CA ILE A 67 -7.46 -13.83 -6.26
C ILE A 67 -8.72 -13.42 -7.01
N GLY A 68 -8.63 -13.36 -8.35
CA GLY A 68 -9.77 -13.20 -9.24
C GLY A 68 -10.13 -14.54 -9.90
N GLU A 69 -11.39 -14.91 -9.81
CA GLU A 69 -11.93 -16.14 -10.40
C GLU A 69 -13.10 -15.79 -11.32
N THR A 70 -13.39 -16.66 -12.27
CA THR A 70 -14.63 -16.58 -13.05
C THR A 70 -15.61 -17.61 -12.50
N VAL A 71 -16.72 -17.14 -11.92
CA VAL A 71 -17.80 -17.95 -11.37
C VAL A 71 -19.07 -17.57 -12.13
N ASP A 72 -19.73 -18.55 -12.74
CA ASP A 72 -20.95 -18.35 -13.55
C ASP A 72 -20.82 -17.24 -14.62
N GLY A 73 -19.67 -17.21 -15.30
CA GLY A 73 -19.34 -16.22 -16.33
C GLY A 73 -19.06 -14.79 -15.81
N ARG A 74 -19.07 -14.59 -14.49
CA ARG A 74 -18.77 -13.30 -13.85
C ARG A 74 -17.44 -13.35 -13.11
N ARG A 75 -16.71 -12.27 -13.18
CA ARG A 75 -15.47 -12.13 -12.41
C ARG A 75 -15.78 -11.85 -10.93
N ARG A 76 -15.27 -12.70 -10.04
CA ARG A 76 -15.44 -12.62 -8.60
C ARG A 76 -14.08 -12.59 -7.91
N GLY A 77 -14.00 -11.89 -6.80
CA GLY A 77 -12.84 -11.92 -5.92
C GLY A 77 -12.96 -13.04 -4.88
N SER A 78 -11.82 -13.49 -4.37
CA SER A 78 -11.75 -14.36 -3.18
C SER A 78 -10.58 -13.93 -2.33
N ILE A 79 -10.76 -13.93 -1.00
CA ILE A 79 -9.65 -13.76 -0.06
C ILE A 79 -9.02 -15.13 0.17
N VAL A 80 -7.70 -15.16 0.06
CA VAL A 80 -6.91 -16.37 0.24
C VAL A 80 -5.72 -16.10 1.17
N ARG A 81 -5.19 -17.17 1.78
CA ARG A 81 -3.90 -17.15 2.44
C ARG A 81 -3.01 -18.25 1.92
N PHE A 82 -1.72 -18.04 2.02
CA PHE A 82 -0.69 -19.04 1.77
C PHE A 82 -0.01 -19.38 3.09
N ALA A 83 0.09 -20.66 3.40
CA ALA A 83 0.94 -21.10 4.50
C ALA A 83 2.40 -20.89 4.12
N MET A 84 3.20 -20.38 5.04
CA MET A 84 4.63 -20.16 4.81
C MET A 84 5.43 -21.38 5.29
N ASP A 85 6.33 -21.87 4.44
CA ASP A 85 7.33 -22.87 4.81
C ASP A 85 8.70 -22.16 4.92
N GLY A 86 9.01 -21.71 6.14
CA GLY A 86 10.08 -20.75 6.35
C GLY A 86 9.80 -19.46 5.56
N TRP A 87 10.62 -19.15 4.58
CA TRP A 87 10.40 -17.99 3.69
C TRP A 87 9.67 -18.35 2.38
N ARG A 88 9.38 -19.62 2.13
CA ARG A 88 8.74 -20.07 0.88
C ARG A 88 7.23 -19.91 0.97
N ILE A 89 6.63 -19.42 -0.11
CA ILE A 89 5.19 -19.44 -0.28
C ILE A 89 4.78 -20.89 -0.55
N GLY A 90 3.98 -21.45 0.34
CA GLY A 90 3.50 -22.83 0.31
C GLY A 90 2.09 -22.98 -0.24
N GLY A 91 1.30 -23.85 0.37
CA GLY A 91 -0.06 -24.15 -0.05
C GLY A 91 -1.04 -23.00 0.13
N MET A 92 -1.96 -22.83 -0.84
CA MET A 92 -3.02 -21.83 -0.81
C MET A 92 -4.28 -22.39 -0.15
N GLU A 93 -4.88 -21.60 0.72
CA GLU A 93 -6.19 -21.83 1.30
C GLU A 93 -7.15 -20.68 0.96
N ARG A 94 -8.37 -21.01 0.54
CA ARG A 94 -9.42 -20.03 0.30
C ARG A 94 -10.16 -19.76 1.61
N LEU A 95 -10.19 -18.50 2.03
CA LEU A 95 -10.86 -18.07 3.26
C LEU A 95 -12.30 -17.63 3.02
N SER A 96 -12.53 -16.90 1.92
CA SER A 96 -13.86 -16.37 1.59
C SER A 96 -13.99 -16.07 0.12
N GLY A 97 -15.13 -16.44 -0.48
CA GLY A 97 -15.58 -15.87 -1.75
C GLY A 97 -16.23 -14.50 -1.52
N LEU A 98 -16.00 -13.57 -2.44
CA LEU A 98 -16.54 -12.23 -2.32
C LEU A 98 -17.74 -11.99 -3.25
N PRO A 99 -18.74 -11.22 -2.83
CA PRO A 99 -19.88 -10.87 -3.68
C PRO A 99 -19.52 -9.82 -4.75
N CYS A 100 -18.27 -9.38 -4.80
CA CYS A 100 -17.78 -8.31 -5.67
C CYS A 100 -16.63 -8.79 -6.57
N GLU A 101 -16.16 -7.92 -7.45
CA GLU A 101 -14.97 -8.13 -8.26
C GLU A 101 -13.70 -8.19 -7.40
N THR A 102 -12.60 -8.54 -8.04
CA THR A 102 -11.29 -8.66 -7.38
C THR A 102 -10.93 -7.37 -6.63
N PRO A 103 -10.60 -7.44 -5.35
CA PRO A 103 -10.08 -6.30 -4.60
C PRO A 103 -8.82 -5.69 -5.24
N CYS A 104 -8.49 -4.49 -4.84
CA CYS A 104 -7.23 -3.83 -5.18
C CYS A 104 -6.33 -3.59 -3.94
N HIS A 105 -6.87 -3.78 -2.75
CA HIS A 105 -6.17 -3.60 -1.49
C HIS A 105 -6.75 -4.51 -0.40
N ILE A 106 -5.86 -5.01 0.46
CA ILE A 106 -6.22 -5.67 1.73
C ILE A 106 -5.35 -5.12 2.86
N ALA A 107 -5.82 -5.27 4.08
CA ALA A 107 -5.04 -5.01 5.30
C ALA A 107 -5.50 -5.95 6.40
N LEU A 108 -4.58 -6.44 7.24
CA LEU A 108 -4.91 -7.13 8.47
C LEU A 108 -5.14 -6.13 9.60
N SER A 109 -6.10 -6.45 10.47
CA SER A 109 -6.27 -5.72 11.74
C SER A 109 -5.03 -5.87 12.63
N PRO A 110 -4.77 -4.93 13.55
CA PRO A 110 -3.61 -5.00 14.43
C PRO A 110 -3.51 -6.27 15.28
N ASP A 111 -4.64 -6.91 15.59
CA ASP A 111 -4.70 -8.21 16.29
C ASP A 111 -4.58 -9.42 15.34
N GLY A 112 -4.56 -9.19 14.02
CA GLY A 112 -4.51 -10.22 12.99
C GLY A 112 -5.82 -11.00 12.78
N GLY A 113 -6.91 -10.63 13.47
CA GLY A 113 -8.17 -11.38 13.45
C GLY A 113 -9.11 -11.06 12.29
N ILE A 114 -8.94 -9.90 11.64
CA ILE A 114 -9.81 -9.42 10.57
C ILE A 114 -8.99 -8.98 9.36
N ILE A 115 -9.47 -9.32 8.17
CA ILE A 115 -8.94 -8.87 6.89
C ILE A 115 -9.93 -7.86 6.31
N GLY A 116 -9.53 -6.58 6.24
CA GLY A 116 -10.25 -5.55 5.53
C GLY A 116 -9.86 -5.55 4.05
N PHE A 117 -10.79 -5.24 3.15
CA PHE A 117 -10.51 -5.14 1.72
C PHE A 117 -11.27 -3.99 1.05
N ALA A 118 -10.73 -3.54 -0.09
CA ALA A 118 -11.33 -2.56 -0.95
C ALA A 118 -11.29 -3.03 -2.41
N ALA A 119 -12.42 -2.95 -3.12
CA ALA A 119 -12.58 -3.34 -4.52
C ALA A 119 -12.95 -2.11 -5.36
N TYR A 120 -11.97 -1.61 -6.12
CA TYR A 120 -12.03 -0.36 -6.86
C TYR A 120 -13.16 -0.31 -7.88
N THR A 121 -13.26 -1.35 -8.71
CA THR A 121 -14.18 -1.36 -9.86
C THR A 121 -15.64 -1.44 -9.44
N SER A 122 -15.94 -2.20 -8.39
CA SER A 122 -17.32 -2.38 -7.87
C SER A 122 -17.67 -1.40 -6.75
N ALA A 123 -16.76 -0.50 -6.37
CA ALA A 123 -16.92 0.41 -5.22
C ALA A 123 -17.27 -0.32 -3.90
N THR A 124 -16.86 -1.58 -3.77
CA THR A 124 -17.18 -2.43 -2.62
C THR A 124 -16.04 -2.41 -1.62
N ALA A 125 -16.39 -2.26 -0.35
CA ALA A 125 -15.47 -2.47 0.76
C ALA A 125 -16.04 -3.55 1.68
N GLY A 126 -15.16 -4.23 2.42
CA GLY A 126 -15.65 -5.26 3.33
C GLY A 126 -14.59 -5.77 4.28
N ALA A 127 -15.03 -6.67 5.14
CA ALA A 127 -14.19 -7.35 6.10
C ALA A 127 -14.57 -8.84 6.19
N VAL A 128 -13.56 -9.67 6.43
CA VAL A 128 -13.72 -11.11 6.67
C VAL A 128 -12.82 -11.54 7.84
N SER A 129 -13.22 -12.55 8.58
CA SER A 129 -12.36 -13.15 9.61
C SER A 129 -11.10 -13.77 8.98
N ALA A 130 -9.95 -13.59 9.60
CA ALA A 130 -8.71 -14.26 9.17
C ALA A 130 -8.77 -15.80 9.33
N ALA A 131 -9.74 -16.30 10.11
CA ALA A 131 -10.07 -17.73 10.19
C ALA A 131 -10.96 -18.22 9.03
N GLY A 132 -11.41 -17.30 8.15
CA GLY A 132 -12.33 -17.59 7.06
C GLY A 132 -13.80 -17.34 7.42
N GLY A 133 -14.69 -17.57 6.46
CA GLY A 133 -16.13 -17.40 6.61
C GLY A 133 -16.71 -16.39 5.61
N GLU A 134 -17.95 -15.96 5.87
CA GLU A 134 -18.66 -15.01 5.01
C GLU A 134 -18.12 -13.58 5.19
N ALA A 135 -17.81 -12.92 4.07
CA ALA A 135 -17.40 -11.53 4.09
C ALA A 135 -18.61 -10.60 4.27
N LYS A 136 -18.47 -9.64 5.19
CA LYS A 136 -19.43 -8.53 5.33
C LYS A 136 -18.99 -7.40 4.44
N CYS A 137 -19.91 -6.85 3.64
CA CYS A 137 -19.61 -5.91 2.59
C CYS A 137 -20.55 -4.70 2.60
N VAL A 138 -20.05 -3.56 2.14
CA VAL A 138 -20.81 -2.38 1.80
C VAL A 138 -20.42 -1.93 0.39
N VAL A 139 -21.38 -1.38 -0.35
CA VAL A 139 -21.12 -0.73 -1.63
C VAL A 139 -21.22 0.77 -1.40
N HIS A 140 -20.18 1.51 -1.76
CA HIS A 140 -20.18 2.96 -1.64
C HIS A 140 -21.14 3.56 -2.68
N SER A 141 -21.92 4.55 -2.26
CA SER A 141 -22.80 5.30 -3.16
C SER A 141 -22.00 6.30 -3.98
N ASP A 142 -22.57 6.67 -5.13
CA ASP A 142 -22.01 7.73 -6.00
C ASP A 142 -22.34 9.16 -5.51
N ASP A 143 -22.83 9.30 -4.29
CA ASP A 143 -23.15 10.60 -3.71
C ASP A 143 -21.87 11.41 -3.42
N GLY A 144 -21.82 12.64 -3.95
CA GLY A 144 -20.70 13.55 -3.74
C GLY A 144 -19.43 13.15 -4.48
N LEU A 145 -19.57 12.72 -5.74
CA LEU A 145 -18.45 12.47 -6.65
C LEU A 145 -17.54 13.70 -6.77
N GLY A 146 -16.24 13.44 -6.88
CA GLY A 146 -15.24 14.47 -7.09
C GLY A 146 -15.32 15.16 -8.46
N THR A 147 -14.44 16.10 -8.69
CA THR A 147 -14.49 16.99 -9.88
C THR A 147 -13.83 16.39 -11.12
N ASN A 148 -13.00 15.37 -10.98
CA ASN A 148 -12.33 14.70 -12.12
C ASN A 148 -13.24 13.68 -12.78
N ARG A 149 -14.07 14.11 -13.73
CA ARG A 149 -15.05 13.25 -14.40
C ARG A 149 -14.55 12.00 -15.07
N LYS A 150 -13.25 11.95 -15.44
CA LYS A 150 -12.64 10.76 -16.04
C LYS A 150 -12.27 9.69 -15.01
N ARG A 151 -11.98 10.09 -13.78
CA ARG A 151 -11.49 9.20 -12.72
C ARG A 151 -12.43 9.10 -11.53
N GLN A 152 -13.36 10.04 -11.38
CA GLN A 152 -14.35 10.14 -10.32
C GLN A 152 -15.77 10.11 -10.91
N ASN A 153 -15.99 9.23 -11.88
CA ASN A 153 -17.29 9.02 -12.54
C ASN A 153 -18.23 8.13 -11.72
N LYS A 154 -17.72 7.50 -10.68
CA LYS A 154 -18.43 6.73 -9.65
C LYS A 154 -17.55 6.61 -8.39
N ALA A 155 -18.11 6.06 -7.32
CA ALA A 155 -17.35 5.68 -6.15
C ALA A 155 -16.26 4.62 -6.48
N HIS A 156 -15.11 4.70 -5.82
CA HIS A 156 -13.96 3.83 -6.04
C HIS A 156 -13.24 3.53 -4.71
N ALA A 157 -13.67 2.50 -3.99
CA ALA A 157 -12.99 2.03 -2.79
C ALA A 157 -11.58 1.54 -3.15
N HIS A 158 -10.54 2.22 -2.67
CA HIS A 158 -9.16 1.96 -3.09
C HIS A 158 -8.26 1.35 -2.03
N CYS A 159 -8.44 1.71 -0.76
CA CYS A 159 -7.58 1.23 0.32
C CYS A 159 -8.43 0.95 1.57
N ALA A 160 -8.18 -0.17 2.22
CA ALA A 160 -8.66 -0.49 3.55
C ALA A 160 -7.50 -0.36 4.55
N PHE A 161 -7.74 0.19 5.72
CA PHE A 161 -6.76 0.28 6.81
C PHE A 161 -7.50 0.27 8.16
N PHE A 162 -6.80 0.00 9.24
CA PHE A 162 -7.38 0.00 10.58
C PHE A 162 -6.85 1.15 11.42
N THR A 163 -7.62 1.60 12.40
CA THR A 163 -7.09 2.44 13.49
C THR A 163 -6.02 1.67 14.26
N PRO A 164 -5.08 2.34 14.93
CA PRO A 164 -3.98 1.68 15.65
C PRO A 164 -4.45 0.67 16.70
N ASP A 165 -5.61 0.91 17.31
CA ASP A 165 -6.26 0.00 18.28
C ASP A 165 -7.10 -1.12 17.62
N GLY A 166 -7.26 -1.10 16.29
CA GLY A 166 -8.07 -2.05 15.53
C GLY A 166 -9.58 -1.89 15.69
N SER A 167 -10.05 -0.92 16.47
CA SER A 167 -11.48 -0.75 16.79
C SER A 167 -12.30 -0.24 15.61
N ARG A 168 -11.68 0.39 14.62
CA ARG A 168 -12.32 0.96 13.43
C ARG A 168 -11.54 0.60 12.17
N MET A 169 -12.25 0.49 11.06
CA MET A 169 -11.66 0.30 9.73
C MET A 169 -11.98 1.50 8.85
N GLY A 170 -10.94 2.11 8.29
CA GLY A 170 -11.06 3.19 7.32
C GLY A 170 -11.02 2.65 5.89
N ILE A 171 -11.88 3.16 5.03
CA ILE A 171 -11.90 2.88 3.59
C ILE A 171 -11.72 4.19 2.83
N VAL A 172 -10.63 4.26 2.08
CA VAL A 172 -10.34 5.41 1.22
C VAL A 172 -11.10 5.26 -0.09
N ASP A 173 -11.89 6.26 -0.45
CA ASP A 173 -12.67 6.28 -1.70
C ASP A 173 -12.18 7.41 -2.61
N LEU A 174 -11.51 7.01 -3.70
CA LEU A 174 -10.96 7.93 -4.68
C LEU A 174 -12.06 8.68 -5.45
N GLY A 175 -13.19 8.02 -5.72
CA GLY A 175 -14.25 8.57 -6.56
C GLY A 175 -15.05 9.69 -5.87
N THR A 176 -15.19 9.61 -4.56
CA THR A 176 -16.02 10.53 -3.76
C THR A 176 -15.21 11.52 -2.92
N ASP A 177 -13.88 11.53 -3.04
CA ASP A 177 -12.99 12.34 -2.22
C ASP A 177 -13.21 12.14 -0.71
N ARG A 178 -13.45 10.87 -0.27
CA ARG A 178 -13.77 10.55 1.13
C ARG A 178 -12.89 9.44 1.70
N ILE A 179 -12.77 9.46 3.02
CA ILE A 179 -12.35 8.32 3.82
C ILE A 179 -13.52 8.00 4.76
N ASN A 180 -14.16 6.86 4.55
CA ASN A 180 -15.30 6.41 5.35
C ASN A 180 -14.84 5.41 6.40
N PHE A 181 -15.43 5.47 7.60
CA PHE A 181 -15.08 4.57 8.69
C PHE A 181 -16.22 3.62 9.03
N TYR A 182 -15.84 2.42 9.45
CA TYR A 182 -16.77 1.31 9.74
C TYR A 182 -16.34 0.56 11.00
N ASP A 183 -17.32 -0.02 11.69
CA ASP A 183 -17.06 -1.11 12.62
C ASP A 183 -16.59 -2.34 11.81
N PRO A 184 -15.38 -2.87 12.04
CA PRO A 184 -14.83 -3.92 11.17
C PRO A 184 -15.52 -5.27 11.30
N ARG A 185 -16.27 -5.52 12.39
CA ARG A 185 -16.98 -6.79 12.61
C ARG A 185 -18.37 -6.81 11.99
N SER A 186 -19.00 -5.66 11.85
CA SER A 186 -20.36 -5.54 11.34
C SER A 186 -20.49 -4.83 10.01
N MET A 187 -19.46 -4.09 9.61
CA MET A 187 -19.46 -3.13 8.49
C MET A 187 -20.51 -2.03 8.63
N LYS A 188 -20.97 -1.75 9.85
CA LYS A 188 -21.82 -0.59 10.13
C LYS A 188 -21.00 0.70 9.94
N PRO A 189 -21.51 1.68 9.17
CA PRO A 189 -20.82 2.95 8.96
C PRO A 189 -20.76 3.77 10.24
N ILE A 190 -19.72 4.60 10.36
CA ILE A 190 -19.49 5.57 11.44
C ILE A 190 -19.38 6.97 10.80
N PRO A 191 -20.51 7.59 10.42
CA PRO A 191 -20.51 8.80 9.59
C PRO A 191 -19.81 10.00 10.22
N GLU A 192 -19.80 10.09 11.54
CA GLU A 192 -19.16 11.16 12.33
C GLU A 192 -17.62 11.14 12.20
N MET A 193 -17.04 10.02 11.79
CA MET A 193 -15.61 9.90 11.53
C MET A 193 -15.24 10.18 10.07
N THR A 194 -16.21 10.38 9.17
CA THR A 194 -15.92 10.56 7.75
C THR A 194 -15.01 11.77 7.50
N ILE A 195 -13.86 11.53 6.85
CA ILE A 195 -12.96 12.58 6.39
C ILE A 195 -13.32 12.94 4.94
N ARG A 196 -13.22 14.24 4.61
CA ARG A 196 -13.35 14.76 3.25
C ARG A 196 -12.02 15.34 2.80
N ALA A 197 -11.53 14.86 1.65
CA ALA A 197 -10.44 15.50 0.92
C ALA A 197 -10.99 16.70 0.13
N ASP A 198 -10.09 17.48 -0.47
CA ASP A 198 -10.54 18.57 -1.33
C ASP A 198 -11.13 18.01 -2.64
N PRO A 199 -12.11 18.67 -3.26
CA PRO A 199 -12.74 18.20 -4.49
C PRO A 199 -11.71 17.95 -5.61
N GLY A 200 -11.63 16.71 -6.11
CA GLY A 200 -10.70 16.32 -7.16
C GLY A 200 -9.36 15.78 -6.66
N ASP A 201 -9.15 15.68 -5.37
CA ASP A 201 -7.92 15.12 -4.79
C ASP A 201 -7.75 13.62 -5.07
N GLY A 202 -8.84 12.86 -5.08
CA GLY A 202 -8.81 11.43 -5.31
C GLY A 202 -7.90 10.69 -4.33
N PRO A 203 -8.27 10.61 -3.03
CA PRO A 203 -7.47 9.93 -2.03
C PRO A 203 -7.27 8.45 -2.39
N ARG A 204 -6.08 7.91 -2.10
CA ARG A 204 -5.70 6.59 -2.59
C ARG A 204 -5.30 5.62 -1.49
N HIS A 205 -4.30 5.94 -0.71
CA HIS A 205 -3.80 5.16 0.43
C HIS A 205 -3.68 6.04 1.66
N ALA A 206 -3.64 5.41 2.83
CA ALA A 206 -3.47 6.07 4.11
C ALA A 206 -2.47 5.33 4.99
N ILE A 207 -1.76 6.07 5.86
CA ILE A 207 -0.82 5.52 6.83
C ILE A 207 -0.89 6.31 8.13
N TRP A 208 -0.83 5.61 9.26
CA TRP A 208 -0.75 6.23 10.57
C TRP A 208 0.69 6.63 10.93
N SER A 209 0.84 7.71 11.68
CA SER A 209 2.08 7.97 12.42
C SER A 209 2.37 6.82 13.40
N ARG A 210 3.61 6.64 13.78
CA ARG A 210 4.01 5.51 14.64
C ARG A 210 3.35 5.51 16.01
N ASP A 211 3.04 6.68 16.54
CA ASP A 211 2.32 6.88 17.82
C ASP A 211 0.78 6.86 17.67
N GLY A 212 0.27 6.70 16.44
CA GLY A 212 -1.15 6.64 16.13
C GLY A 212 -1.92 7.97 16.26
N LYS A 213 -1.22 9.09 16.46
CA LYS A 213 -1.88 10.39 16.64
C LYS A 213 -2.22 11.08 15.35
N PHE A 214 -1.54 10.76 14.25
CA PHE A 214 -1.75 11.39 12.95
C PHE A 214 -2.02 10.37 11.87
N LEU A 215 -2.98 10.70 10.99
CA LEU A 215 -3.27 9.96 9.77
C LEU A 215 -2.80 10.78 8.57
N PHE A 216 -1.98 10.18 7.71
CA PHE A 216 -1.54 10.76 6.44
C PHE A 216 -2.21 10.03 5.28
N VAL A 217 -2.78 10.80 4.34
CA VAL A 217 -3.52 10.27 3.19
C VAL A 217 -2.89 10.80 1.92
N ILE A 218 -2.47 9.91 1.02
CA ILE A 218 -1.95 10.30 -0.28
C ILE A 218 -3.10 10.41 -1.30
N ASN A 219 -3.11 11.51 -2.04
CA ASN A 219 -4.11 11.83 -3.06
C ASN A 219 -3.56 11.54 -4.46
N GLU A 220 -4.17 10.58 -5.15
CA GLU A 220 -3.73 10.13 -6.47
C GLU A 220 -3.83 11.24 -7.52
N LEU A 221 -4.93 11.98 -7.51
CA LEU A 221 -5.26 12.97 -8.55
C LEU A 221 -4.72 14.36 -8.19
N GLY A 222 -4.71 14.68 -6.90
CA GLY A 222 -4.17 15.94 -6.38
C GLY A 222 -2.65 15.97 -6.24
N ASN A 223 -1.96 14.82 -6.40
CA ASN A 223 -0.51 14.68 -6.17
C ASN A 223 -0.07 15.36 -4.87
N SER A 224 -0.71 14.99 -3.78
CA SER A 224 -0.51 15.61 -2.47
C SER A 224 -0.68 14.62 -1.34
N VAL A 225 -0.20 14.99 -0.16
CA VAL A 225 -0.49 14.31 1.10
C VAL A 225 -1.35 15.23 1.95
N LEU A 226 -2.44 14.71 2.50
CA LEU A 226 -3.22 15.33 3.56
C LEU A 226 -2.80 14.75 4.89
N GLY A 227 -2.70 15.59 5.92
CA GLY A 227 -2.48 15.19 7.29
C GLY A 227 -3.69 15.51 8.17
N PHE A 228 -3.96 14.62 9.14
CA PHE A 228 -5.04 14.77 10.11
C PHE A 228 -4.56 14.35 11.50
N ALA A 229 -4.78 15.19 12.50
CA ALA A 229 -4.67 14.79 13.92
C ALA A 229 -5.92 13.98 14.30
N PHE A 230 -5.73 12.96 15.12
CA PHE A 230 -6.78 12.06 15.59
C PHE A 230 -6.84 12.04 17.11
N ASP A 231 -7.99 12.32 17.68
CA ASP A 231 -8.24 12.36 19.14
C ASP A 231 -9.06 11.18 19.66
N GLY A 232 -9.11 10.06 18.89
CA GLY A 232 -9.89 8.87 19.23
C GLY A 232 -11.32 8.85 18.67
N GLY A 233 -11.82 9.95 18.11
CA GLY A 233 -13.15 10.03 17.54
C GLY A 233 -13.29 11.04 16.42
N ARG A 234 -12.38 11.99 16.32
CA ARG A 234 -12.43 13.08 15.34
C ARG A 234 -11.11 13.26 14.64
N PHE A 235 -11.19 13.74 13.40
CA PHE A 235 -10.04 14.11 12.60
C PHE A 235 -10.02 15.62 12.40
N VAL A 236 -8.89 16.25 12.74
CA VAL A 236 -8.62 17.66 12.49
C VAL A 236 -7.48 17.76 11.49
N ARG A 237 -7.72 18.43 10.36
CA ARG A 237 -6.72 18.59 9.30
C ARG A 237 -5.53 19.39 9.79
N THR A 238 -4.33 18.84 9.64
CA THR A 238 -3.05 19.50 9.98
C THR A 238 -2.43 20.21 8.78
N GLY A 239 -2.70 19.75 7.56
CA GLY A 239 -2.20 20.40 6.35
C GLY A 239 -2.41 19.59 5.07
N LYS A 240 -1.88 20.16 3.97
CA LYS A 240 -1.78 19.55 2.64
C LYS A 240 -0.46 19.94 2.00
N TRP A 241 0.26 18.95 1.47
CA TRP A 241 1.61 19.14 0.92
C TRP A 241 1.70 18.47 -0.44
N SER A 242 2.23 19.20 -1.44
CA SER A 242 2.47 18.67 -2.79
C SER A 242 3.58 17.61 -2.78
N THR A 243 3.35 16.50 -3.49
CA THR A 243 4.37 15.48 -3.75
C THR A 243 5.20 15.78 -5.00
N MET A 244 4.78 16.77 -5.80
CA MET A 244 5.45 17.14 -7.04
C MET A 244 6.63 18.07 -6.82
N PRO A 245 7.65 18.01 -7.69
CA PRO A 245 8.70 19.03 -7.74
C PRO A 245 8.10 20.42 -8.01
N ASP A 246 8.80 21.47 -7.57
CA ASP A 246 8.38 22.82 -7.86
C ASP A 246 8.40 23.12 -9.37
N GLY A 247 7.38 23.81 -9.84
CA GLY A 247 7.22 24.16 -11.26
C GLY A 247 6.75 23.03 -12.18
N VAL A 248 6.57 21.79 -11.68
CA VAL A 248 6.05 20.67 -12.48
C VAL A 248 4.53 20.61 -12.37
N PRO A 249 3.78 20.60 -13.50
CA PRO A 249 2.33 20.56 -13.47
C PRO A 249 1.78 19.26 -12.88
N ASN A 250 0.79 19.34 -12.01
CA ASN A 250 0.12 18.18 -11.40
C ASN A 250 -0.52 17.24 -12.45
N SER A 251 -0.91 17.75 -13.60
CA SER A 251 -1.56 16.97 -14.66
C SER A 251 -0.69 15.88 -15.27
N THR A 252 0.65 15.97 -15.12
CA THR A 252 1.61 15.02 -15.69
C THR A 252 1.81 13.78 -14.82
N SER A 253 1.30 13.77 -13.60
CA SER A 253 1.58 12.73 -12.61
C SER A 253 0.32 12.25 -11.89
N LYS A 254 0.50 11.15 -11.16
CA LYS A 254 -0.47 10.57 -10.21
C LYS A 254 0.28 9.97 -9.04
N ALA A 255 0.08 10.52 -7.86
CA ALA A 255 0.70 9.94 -6.67
C ALA A 255 0.19 8.52 -6.40
N ALA A 256 0.97 7.68 -5.73
CA ALA A 256 0.64 6.27 -5.58
C ALA A 256 0.83 5.71 -4.17
N ALA A 257 2.03 5.33 -3.80
CA ALA A 257 2.33 4.74 -2.51
C ALA A 257 2.75 5.79 -1.49
N ILE A 258 2.43 5.53 -0.24
CA ILE A 258 2.85 6.32 0.91
C ILE A 258 3.46 5.38 1.95
N LYS A 259 4.63 5.72 2.45
CA LYS A 259 5.37 4.95 3.47
C LYS A 259 5.99 5.87 4.50
N LEU A 260 6.33 5.30 5.64
CA LEU A 260 6.93 6.03 6.76
C LEU A 260 8.11 5.23 7.30
N THR A 261 9.22 5.89 7.60
CA THR A 261 10.36 5.25 8.27
C THR A 261 9.95 4.63 9.61
N SER A 262 10.71 3.65 10.09
CA SER A 262 10.40 2.91 11.33
C SER A 262 10.34 3.81 12.57
N ASP A 263 11.08 4.91 12.58
CA ASP A 263 11.05 5.91 13.65
C ASP A 263 9.98 7.01 13.43
N GLY A 264 9.26 6.97 12.32
CA GLY A 264 8.18 7.92 12.00
C GLY A 264 8.62 9.30 11.56
N LYS A 265 9.92 9.54 11.34
CA LYS A 265 10.44 10.90 11.06
C LYS A 265 10.42 11.30 9.60
N ILE A 266 10.41 10.34 8.66
CA ILE A 266 10.39 10.65 7.23
C ILE A 266 9.20 9.92 6.60
N LEU A 267 8.31 10.70 5.98
CA LEU A 267 7.23 10.23 5.14
C LEU A 267 7.65 10.30 3.68
N MET A 268 7.33 9.25 2.92
CA MET A 268 7.71 9.11 1.51
C MET A 268 6.46 8.88 0.67
N ALA A 269 6.42 9.51 -0.52
CA ALA A 269 5.30 9.43 -1.44
C ALA A 269 5.78 9.27 -2.89
N SER A 270 5.33 8.21 -3.61
CA SER A 270 5.73 8.01 -5.01
C SER A 270 4.79 8.72 -6.00
N ASN A 271 5.35 9.21 -7.11
CA ASN A 271 4.67 9.90 -8.20
C ASN A 271 4.86 9.13 -9.51
N ARG A 272 3.75 8.68 -10.12
CA ARG A 272 3.71 7.95 -11.39
C ARG A 272 3.53 8.92 -12.55
N GLY A 273 4.48 8.97 -13.46
CA GLY A 273 4.52 9.93 -14.59
C GLY A 273 5.59 10.99 -14.38
N ASP A 274 5.69 11.56 -13.19
CA ASP A 274 6.89 12.30 -12.79
C ASP A 274 8.05 11.34 -12.46
N ASP A 275 7.72 10.10 -12.12
CA ASP A 275 8.64 9.01 -11.82
C ASP A 275 9.65 9.41 -10.75
N SER A 276 9.12 9.77 -9.57
CA SER A 276 9.88 10.26 -8.42
C SER A 276 9.32 9.76 -7.08
N ILE A 277 10.10 9.97 -6.03
CA ILE A 277 9.65 9.85 -4.64
C ILE A 277 9.88 11.17 -3.92
N ALA A 278 8.81 11.73 -3.36
CA ALA A 278 8.87 12.89 -2.48
C ALA A 278 9.13 12.47 -1.04
N PHE A 279 9.99 13.19 -0.35
CA PHE A 279 10.38 12.98 1.03
C PHE A 279 9.96 14.16 1.89
N PHE A 280 9.34 13.86 3.02
CA PHE A 280 8.88 14.84 3.98
C PHE A 280 9.40 14.50 5.37
N GLU A 281 9.92 15.48 6.06
CA GLU A 281 10.14 15.43 7.51
C GLU A 281 8.80 15.58 8.21
N VAL A 282 8.54 14.73 9.20
CA VAL A 282 7.30 14.70 9.99
C VAL A 282 7.55 15.36 11.32
N ASP A 283 6.79 16.40 11.63
CA ASP A 283 6.70 16.95 12.98
C ASP A 283 5.77 16.07 13.83
N SER A 284 6.34 15.29 14.73
CA SER A 284 5.58 14.39 15.61
C SER A 284 4.75 15.11 16.68
N GLY A 285 4.97 16.40 16.89
CA GLY A 285 4.21 17.20 17.85
C GLY A 285 2.87 17.69 17.32
N ASN A 286 2.79 17.98 16.02
CA ASN A 286 1.60 18.59 15.41
C ASN A 286 1.15 17.93 14.11
N GLY A 287 1.89 16.93 13.59
CA GLY A 287 1.55 16.19 12.36
C GLY A 287 1.70 16.99 11.06
N THR A 288 2.49 18.08 11.09
CA THR A 288 2.81 18.81 9.86
C THR A 288 3.99 18.17 9.14
N LEU A 289 4.10 18.45 7.84
CA LEU A 289 5.15 17.91 6.97
C LEU A 289 5.98 19.05 6.39
N VAL A 290 7.30 18.86 6.33
CA VAL A 290 8.22 19.74 5.61
C VAL A 290 8.85 18.94 4.47
N ARG A 291 8.62 19.32 3.21
CA ARG A 291 9.23 18.64 2.07
C ARG A 291 10.73 18.87 2.05
N ARG A 292 11.51 17.78 2.09
CA ARG A 292 12.97 17.79 2.10
C ARG A 292 13.53 17.69 0.67
N ASN A 293 12.95 16.78 -0.12
CA ASN A 293 13.41 16.53 -1.50
C ASN A 293 12.33 15.81 -2.32
N VAL A 294 12.50 15.82 -3.65
CA VAL A 294 11.79 14.94 -4.59
C VAL A 294 12.86 14.28 -5.48
N ALA A 295 13.17 13.00 -5.19
CA ALA A 295 14.20 12.25 -5.90
C ALA A 295 13.61 11.58 -7.15
N LYS A 296 14.23 11.85 -8.31
CA LYS A 296 13.89 11.16 -9.57
C LYS A 296 14.37 9.72 -9.56
N LEU A 297 13.64 8.88 -10.28
CA LEU A 297 13.91 7.45 -10.45
C LEU A 297 14.22 7.15 -11.92
N GLU A 298 14.99 6.10 -12.18
CA GLU A 298 15.36 5.70 -13.53
C GLU A 298 14.27 4.91 -14.25
N GLY A 299 13.48 4.10 -13.52
CA GLY A 299 12.38 3.33 -14.09
C GLY A 299 11.08 4.12 -14.18
N SER A 300 10.07 3.57 -14.88
CA SER A 300 8.82 4.27 -15.16
C SER A 300 7.64 3.74 -14.37
N PHE A 301 6.84 4.69 -13.85
CA PHE A 301 5.59 4.45 -13.14
C PHE A 301 5.78 3.72 -11.80
N PRO A 302 6.48 4.32 -10.81
CA PRO A 302 6.73 3.74 -9.48
C PRO A 302 5.43 3.62 -8.71
N ARG A 303 4.80 2.42 -8.75
CA ARG A 303 3.47 2.21 -8.18
C ARG A 303 3.51 1.89 -6.68
N ASP A 304 4.53 1.15 -6.25
CA ASP A 304 4.80 0.87 -4.85
C ASP A 304 6.31 0.76 -4.62
N PHE A 305 6.70 0.93 -3.38
CA PHE A 305 8.06 0.80 -2.90
C PHE A 305 8.04 0.37 -1.43
N GLU A 306 9.16 -0.19 -0.94
CA GLU A 306 9.29 -0.54 0.46
C GLU A 306 10.74 -0.36 0.91
N LEU A 307 10.93 0.12 2.16
CA LEU A 307 12.25 0.18 2.79
C LEU A 307 12.68 -1.23 3.22
N MET A 308 13.91 -1.61 2.91
CA MET A 308 14.51 -2.82 3.46
C MET A 308 14.69 -2.68 4.97
N PRO A 309 14.62 -3.76 5.75
CA PRO A 309 15.01 -3.73 7.16
C PRO A 309 16.37 -3.07 7.35
N GLY A 310 16.44 -2.15 8.32
CA GLY A 310 17.63 -1.29 8.52
C GLY A 310 17.64 -0.02 7.68
N GLU A 311 16.68 0.16 6.77
CA GLU A 311 16.35 1.39 6.03
C GLU A 311 17.50 2.05 5.24
N ARG A 312 18.55 1.27 4.93
CA ARG A 312 19.67 1.73 4.09
C ARG A 312 19.36 1.62 2.60
N PHE A 313 18.39 0.79 2.25
CA PHE A 313 17.98 0.51 0.87
C PHE A 313 16.47 0.49 0.75
N MET A 314 16.01 0.77 -0.47
CA MET A 314 14.61 0.78 -0.85
C MET A 314 14.42 -0.06 -2.12
N VAL A 315 13.43 -0.93 -2.15
CA VAL A 315 12.98 -1.61 -3.37
C VAL A 315 11.84 -0.80 -3.98
N VAL A 316 11.90 -0.55 -5.29
CA VAL A 316 10.89 0.22 -6.03
C VAL A 316 10.39 -0.59 -7.21
N GLY A 317 9.07 -0.69 -7.34
CA GLY A 317 8.42 -1.37 -8.46
C GLY A 317 7.98 -0.40 -9.54
N HIS A 318 8.61 -0.49 -10.69
CA HIS A 318 8.33 0.29 -11.89
C HIS A 318 7.35 -0.46 -12.80
N LYS A 319 6.06 -0.12 -12.68
CA LYS A 319 4.98 -0.87 -13.35
C LYS A 319 5.10 -0.85 -14.88
N MET A 320 5.50 0.29 -15.48
CA MET A 320 5.47 0.44 -16.94
C MET A 320 6.76 -0.02 -17.60
N SER A 321 7.90 0.07 -16.92
CA SER A 321 9.16 -0.53 -17.38
C SER A 321 9.31 -2.03 -17.03
N ASN A 322 8.36 -2.62 -16.28
CA ASN A 322 8.35 -4.05 -15.90
C ASN A 322 9.61 -4.47 -15.14
N GLU A 323 9.99 -3.70 -14.14
CA GLU A 323 11.21 -3.94 -13.40
C GLU A 323 11.10 -3.55 -11.93
N ILE A 324 11.98 -4.12 -11.13
CA ILE A 324 12.23 -3.75 -9.75
C ILE A 324 13.65 -3.19 -9.68
N GLN A 325 13.82 -1.99 -9.17
CA GLN A 325 15.11 -1.39 -8.92
C GLN A 325 15.33 -1.22 -7.42
N VAL A 326 16.52 -1.58 -6.96
CA VAL A 326 16.97 -1.26 -5.60
C VAL A 326 17.70 0.08 -5.62
N TYR A 327 17.42 0.90 -4.63
CA TYR A 327 18.10 2.18 -4.41
C TYR A 327 18.74 2.20 -3.03
N ARG A 328 19.95 2.73 -2.92
CA ARG A 328 20.51 3.18 -1.65
C ARG A 328 19.78 4.44 -1.22
N PHE A 329 19.26 4.44 -0.02
CA PHE A 329 18.59 5.58 0.58
C PHE A 329 19.56 6.34 1.49
N ASP A 330 19.90 7.57 1.10
CA ASP A 330 20.54 8.52 1.99
C ASP A 330 19.43 9.27 2.76
N ARG A 331 19.32 8.93 4.02
CA ARG A 331 18.27 9.45 4.89
C ARG A 331 18.43 10.94 5.22
N GLU A 332 19.67 11.41 5.36
CA GLU A 332 19.97 12.79 5.71
C GLU A 332 19.71 13.72 4.52
N ALA A 333 20.22 13.37 3.37
CA ALA A 333 20.00 14.12 2.12
C ALA A 333 18.62 13.85 1.50
N CYS A 334 17.89 12.82 1.92
CA CYS A 334 16.66 12.32 1.28
C CYS A 334 16.86 12.05 -0.22
N THR A 335 17.94 11.36 -0.58
CA THR A 335 18.28 11.01 -1.96
C THR A 335 18.30 9.50 -2.18
N LEU A 336 18.15 9.10 -3.45
CA LEU A 336 18.16 7.73 -3.91
C LEU A 336 19.24 7.54 -4.97
N THR A 337 20.09 6.53 -4.78
CA THR A 337 21.11 6.13 -5.76
C THR A 337 20.86 4.67 -6.16
N PRO A 338 20.70 4.33 -7.45
CA PRO A 338 20.43 2.97 -7.88
C PRO A 338 21.58 2.03 -7.53
N VAL A 339 21.23 0.79 -7.17
CA VAL A 339 22.17 -0.28 -6.81
C VAL A 339 21.97 -1.44 -7.76
N GLY A 340 23.04 -1.84 -8.42
CA GLY A 340 23.02 -2.96 -9.37
C GLY A 340 22.15 -2.69 -10.60
N LYS A 341 21.82 -3.77 -11.32
CA LYS A 341 20.92 -3.71 -12.49
C LYS A 341 19.47 -3.94 -12.04
N PRO A 342 18.47 -3.35 -12.75
CA PRO A 342 17.08 -3.65 -12.48
C PRO A 342 16.75 -5.13 -12.70
N ILE A 343 15.87 -5.65 -11.83
CA ILE A 343 15.37 -7.04 -11.90
C ILE A 343 14.12 -7.03 -12.77
N GLN A 344 14.11 -7.83 -13.83
CA GLN A 344 12.92 -7.97 -14.69
C GLN A 344 11.77 -8.59 -13.91
N CYS A 345 10.63 -7.89 -13.87
CA CYS A 345 9.45 -8.30 -13.15
C CYS A 345 8.21 -7.70 -13.80
N TRP A 346 7.27 -8.54 -14.23
CA TRP A 346 6.05 -8.07 -14.89
C TRP A 346 5.19 -7.22 -13.96
N ARG A 347 5.12 -5.92 -14.24
CA ARG A 347 4.24 -4.94 -13.58
C ARG A 347 4.16 -5.12 -12.05
N PRO A 348 5.26 -4.94 -11.30
CA PRO A 348 5.26 -5.05 -9.84
C PRO A 348 4.36 -3.97 -9.23
N LEU A 349 3.55 -4.34 -8.23
CA LEU A 349 2.50 -3.47 -7.69
C LEU A 349 2.50 -3.31 -6.17
N CYS A 350 3.07 -4.26 -5.43
CA CYS A 350 3.11 -4.26 -3.97
C CYS A 350 4.36 -4.97 -3.47
N PHE A 351 4.95 -4.45 -2.40
CA PHE A 351 6.11 -5.03 -1.72
C PHE A 351 5.82 -5.18 -0.24
N LYS A 352 6.17 -6.35 0.31
CA LYS A 352 6.12 -6.62 1.75
C LYS A 352 7.34 -7.42 2.18
N PHE A 353 8.08 -6.92 3.15
CA PHE A 353 9.08 -7.74 3.81
C PHE A 353 8.41 -8.68 4.80
N MET A 354 8.93 -9.91 4.88
CA MET A 354 8.49 -10.85 5.90
C MET A 354 8.77 -10.26 7.28
N PRO A 355 7.79 -10.29 8.21
CA PRO A 355 8.07 -9.89 9.58
C PRO A 355 9.24 -10.69 10.15
N GLY A 356 10.12 -10.02 10.89
CA GLY A 356 11.15 -10.71 11.65
C GLY A 356 10.53 -11.59 12.75
N PRO A 357 11.26 -12.58 13.26
CA PRO A 357 10.80 -13.32 14.43
C PRO A 357 10.54 -12.33 15.58
N ALA A 358 9.37 -12.50 16.22
CA ALA A 358 8.93 -11.67 17.36
C ALA A 358 9.84 -11.84 18.56
#